data_85474842684498a8c754ea851d1dc493
#
_entry.id   85474842684498a8c754ea851d1dc493
#
_cell.length_a   1.000
_cell.length_b   1.000
_cell.length_c   1.000
_cell.angle_alpha   90.00
_cell.angle_beta   90.00
_cell.angle_gamma   90.00
#
_symmetry.space_group_name_H-M   'P 1'
#
loop_
_entity.id
_entity.type
_entity.pdbx_description
1 polymer ?
#
loop_
_entity_poly.entity_id
_entity_poly.type
_entity_poly.pdbx_seq_one_letter_code
_entity_poly.pdbx_strand_id
1 'polypeptide(L)'
;MNRKAMNKAGLRRNVALTSAIAMGALALTGCGGGDSGSDNGVGVSLIVKTTTNPFFVAMQDGAEAAAVDHGVELTMAAGKADGDEETQIQAIENAIARGDAGILITPNGPSVVDALKKARDAGLYVIALDTPPDPADADDNTFATDNRQAGERIGQWAAAQLDGEKATIALLDLFDDKVVSVDYDRDQGFLEGMGIDPADPNVNGDEAPTGTYSGGDYEIVGNEASQGAEDGGRTAMENLLTKNPDVNVVYTINEPAAYGAYQALEAAGREKDVVLVSVDGGCAGVDNVKEGVIGATSQQYPVKMAELGVEAIAELAESGSAPETTEGLDFFDTGVELVTDTPVDGVDSIDSAAASDICWG
;
A
#
# COMPACT_ATOMS: atom_id res chain seq x y z
N MET A 1 44.68 -5.17 56.25
CA MET A 1 45.35 -4.03 56.89
C MET A 1 44.40 -2.84 56.79
N ASN A 2 43.95 -2.49 57.99
CA ASN A 2 43.67 -1.20 58.59
C ASN A 2 42.67 -0.25 57.93
N ARG A 3 41.47 -0.11 58.51
CA ARG A 3 41.01 0.67 59.67
C ARG A 3 41.05 2.18 59.35
N LYS A 4 39.99 3.00 59.48
CA LYS A 4 39.09 3.32 60.63
C LYS A 4 38.07 4.38 60.06
N ALA A 5 36.78 4.40 60.19
CA ALA A 5 35.93 4.54 61.38
C ALA A 5 35.98 5.93 62.09
N MET A 6 34.76 6.33 62.35
CA MET A 6 34.30 7.21 63.46
C MET A 6 34.01 8.66 63.08
N ASN A 7 32.83 9.17 63.26
CA ASN A 7 31.87 9.27 64.36
C ASN A 7 31.66 10.73 64.80
N LYS A 8 30.50 11.14 65.03
CA LYS A 8 29.67 11.73 66.09
C LYS A 8 29.00 13.03 65.70
N ALA A 9 27.71 13.13 65.70
CA ALA A 9 26.75 13.21 66.79
C ALA A 9 26.53 14.63 67.38
N GLY A 10 25.25 14.97 67.39
CA GLY A 10 24.64 15.74 68.48
C GLY A 10 24.20 17.15 68.13
N LEU A 11 22.98 17.60 68.25
CA LEU A 11 22.34 17.89 69.54
C LEU A 11 20.99 18.61 69.26
N ARG A 12 20.02 18.24 69.97
CA ARG A 12 18.66 18.75 70.11
C ARG A 12 18.57 20.22 70.47
N ARG A 13 17.47 20.90 70.05
CA ARG A 13 16.68 21.73 70.97
C ARG A 13 15.29 22.06 70.47
N ASN A 14 14.25 21.62 71.14
CA ASN A 14 12.87 22.00 71.13
C ASN A 14 12.71 23.45 71.61
N VAL A 15 11.82 24.22 71.08
CA VAL A 15 10.93 25.16 71.79
C VAL A 15 9.57 25.24 71.10
N ALA A 16 8.57 25.10 71.92
CA ALA A 16 7.13 25.10 71.56
C ALA A 16 6.48 26.48 71.80
N LEU A 17 5.19 26.50 71.35
CA LEU A 17 4.11 27.44 71.69
C LEU A 17 4.17 28.82 70.95
N THR A 18 3.09 29.30 70.36
CA THR A 18 1.74 29.51 70.82
C THR A 18 0.77 29.82 69.70
N SER A 19 -0.46 29.47 69.94
CA SER A 19 -1.67 29.68 69.16
C SER A 19 -2.03 31.16 68.93
N ALA A 20 -2.62 31.46 67.74
CA ALA A 20 -3.60 32.55 67.61
C ALA A 20 -4.61 32.17 66.49
N ILE A 21 -5.85 32.01 66.93
CA ILE A 21 -7.08 31.87 66.09
C ILE A 21 -7.46 33.26 65.58
N ALA A 22 -7.62 33.39 64.29
CA ALA A 22 -8.43 34.49 63.70
C ALA A 22 -9.33 33.94 62.62
N MET A 23 -10.64 33.88 62.86
CA MET A 23 -11.70 33.71 61.89
C MET A 23 -11.74 34.95 60.97
N GLY A 24 -11.79 34.70 59.67
CA GLY A 24 -11.98 35.76 58.68
C GLY A 24 -12.54 35.18 57.36
N ALA A 25 -13.87 35.26 57.24
CA ALA A 25 -14.71 35.44 56.06
C ALA A 25 -14.41 34.76 54.71
N LEU A 26 -15.40 33.98 54.30
CA LEU A 26 -15.65 33.48 52.94
C LEU A 26 -15.46 34.56 51.85
N ALA A 27 -14.63 34.25 50.88
CA ALA A 27 -14.81 34.71 49.51
C ALA A 27 -14.76 33.49 48.62
N LEU A 28 -15.93 33.02 48.17
CA LEU A 28 -16.09 32.14 47.02
C LEU A 28 -15.70 32.94 45.78
N THR A 29 -14.45 32.91 45.40
CA THR A 29 -14.05 33.18 44.00
C THR A 29 -14.09 31.85 43.29
N GLY A 30 -15.08 31.69 42.42
CA GLY A 30 -15.12 30.58 41.47
C GLY A 30 -13.83 30.60 40.65
N CYS A 31 -12.98 29.61 40.87
CA CYS A 31 -12.04 29.21 39.85
C CYS A 31 -12.87 28.67 38.71
N GLY A 32 -13.06 29.49 37.67
CA GLY A 32 -13.36 28.99 36.36
C GLY A 32 -12.33 27.94 36.04
N GLY A 33 -12.77 26.71 35.82
CA GLY A 33 -11.96 25.70 35.21
C GLY A 33 -11.47 26.27 33.90
N GLY A 34 -10.20 26.64 33.85
CA GLY A 34 -9.51 26.70 32.57
C GLY A 34 -9.53 25.27 32.06
N ASP A 35 -10.37 25.06 31.11
CA ASP A 35 -10.22 23.97 30.17
C ASP A 35 -8.83 24.17 29.56
N SER A 36 -7.84 23.49 30.10
CA SER A 36 -6.60 23.27 29.40
C SER A 36 -6.99 22.26 28.32
N GLY A 37 -7.64 22.77 27.29
CA GLY A 37 -7.66 22.06 26.02
C GLY A 37 -6.17 21.83 25.73
N SER A 38 -5.69 20.62 25.95
CA SER A 38 -4.52 20.16 25.27
C SER A 38 -4.90 20.30 23.81
N ASP A 39 -4.26 21.22 23.14
CA ASP A 39 -4.26 21.39 21.69
C ASP A 39 -3.47 20.16 21.14
N ASN A 40 -3.98 18.96 21.45
CA ASN A 40 -3.51 17.74 20.85
C ASN A 40 -4.18 17.69 19.50
N GLY A 41 -3.42 17.99 18.45
CA GLY A 41 -3.85 17.80 17.06
C GLY A 41 -4.42 16.39 16.87
N VAL A 42 -5.19 16.20 15.81
CA VAL A 42 -5.72 14.89 15.43
C VAL A 42 -4.53 13.98 15.11
N GLY A 43 -4.27 12.95 15.94
CA GLY A 43 -3.19 11.99 15.71
C GLY A 43 -3.59 10.98 14.63
N VAL A 44 -2.76 10.81 13.63
CA VAL A 44 -2.94 9.80 12.55
C VAL A 44 -1.66 9.01 12.36
N SER A 45 -1.79 7.70 12.21
CA SER A 45 -0.68 6.82 11.80
C SER A 45 -0.80 6.44 10.35
N LEU A 46 0.27 6.61 9.56
CA LEU A 46 0.43 5.97 8.26
C LEU A 46 1.40 4.79 8.39
N ILE A 47 0.94 3.59 8.01
CA ILE A 47 1.70 2.34 8.10
C ILE A 47 1.77 1.71 6.71
N VAL A 48 2.91 1.85 6.03
CA VAL A 48 3.10 1.34 4.66
C VAL A 48 3.82 -0.01 4.64
N LYS A 49 3.79 -0.71 3.50
CA LYS A 49 4.42 -2.04 3.36
C LYS A 49 5.94 -1.97 3.55
N THR A 50 6.60 -1.01 2.88
CA THR A 50 8.05 -0.84 2.90
C THR A 50 8.44 0.58 2.50
N THR A 51 9.68 0.99 2.73
CA THR A 51 10.26 2.26 2.26
C THR A 51 11.21 2.07 1.08
N THR A 52 11.34 0.86 0.54
CA THR A 52 12.22 0.57 -0.61
C THR A 52 11.50 0.64 -1.96
N ASN A 53 10.16 0.60 -1.95
CA ASN A 53 9.35 0.78 -3.16
C ASN A 53 8.93 2.25 -3.28
N PRO A 54 9.20 2.93 -4.40
CA PRO A 54 8.85 4.33 -4.64
C PRO A 54 7.35 4.64 -4.46
N PHE A 55 6.47 3.68 -4.72
CA PHE A 55 5.03 3.81 -4.51
C PHE A 55 4.69 4.24 -3.07
N PHE A 56 5.27 3.54 -2.08
CA PHE A 56 5.02 3.86 -0.68
C PHE A 56 5.76 5.10 -0.21
N VAL A 57 6.88 5.48 -0.86
CA VAL A 57 7.54 6.77 -0.60
C VAL A 57 6.65 7.92 -1.05
N ALA A 58 6.11 7.85 -2.27
CA ALA A 58 5.17 8.86 -2.76
C ALA A 58 3.90 8.96 -1.90
N MET A 59 3.39 7.84 -1.40
CA MET A 59 2.26 7.81 -0.45
C MET A 59 2.61 8.54 0.86
N GLN A 60 3.83 8.35 1.38
CA GLN A 60 4.29 9.06 2.58
C GLN A 60 4.38 10.58 2.34
N ASP A 61 4.92 10.99 1.19
CA ASP A 61 5.04 12.40 0.83
C ASP A 61 3.64 13.07 0.72
N GLY A 62 2.66 12.37 0.13
CA GLY A 62 1.27 12.86 0.08
C GLY A 62 0.63 13.00 1.46
N ALA A 63 0.84 12.01 2.33
CA ALA A 63 0.33 12.07 3.70
C ALA A 63 0.98 13.21 4.51
N GLU A 64 2.29 13.46 4.35
CA GLU A 64 2.98 14.58 5.00
C GLU A 64 2.42 15.92 4.57
N ALA A 65 2.18 16.10 3.27
CA ALA A 65 1.60 17.34 2.73
C ALA A 65 0.18 17.56 3.30
N ALA A 66 -0.69 16.55 3.22
CA ALA A 66 -2.05 16.63 3.75
C ALA A 66 -2.08 16.86 5.26
N ALA A 67 -1.17 16.24 6.02
CA ALA A 67 -1.09 16.44 7.46
C ALA A 67 -0.78 17.90 7.84
N VAL A 68 0.06 18.59 7.05
CA VAL A 68 0.32 20.02 7.23
C VAL A 68 -0.93 20.85 6.93
N ASP A 69 -1.62 20.54 5.84
CA ASP A 69 -2.78 21.31 5.38
C ASP A 69 -3.98 21.16 6.34
N HIS A 70 -4.17 19.99 6.93
CA HIS A 70 -5.28 19.67 7.85
C HIS A 70 -4.90 19.80 9.34
N GLY A 71 -3.65 20.14 9.67
CA GLY A 71 -3.21 20.29 11.07
C GLY A 71 -3.18 18.96 11.85
N VAL A 72 -2.88 17.85 11.16
CA VAL A 72 -2.82 16.50 11.71
C VAL A 72 -1.43 16.20 12.28
N GLU A 73 -1.36 15.54 13.43
CA GLU A 73 -0.11 14.96 13.97
C GLU A 73 0.14 13.60 13.33
N LEU A 74 0.89 13.57 12.22
CA LEU A 74 1.18 12.34 11.48
C LEU A 74 2.34 11.57 12.10
N THR A 75 2.15 10.27 12.32
CA THR A 75 3.21 9.31 12.65
C THR A 75 3.35 8.30 11.52
N MET A 76 4.56 8.14 10.98
CA MET A 76 4.83 7.17 9.92
C MET A 76 5.56 5.95 10.43
N ALA A 77 5.19 4.79 9.88
CA ALA A 77 5.83 3.50 10.09
C ALA A 77 5.83 2.68 8.80
N ALA A 78 6.71 1.71 8.70
CA ALA A 78 6.80 0.82 7.56
C ALA A 78 7.26 -0.57 7.99
N GLY A 79 6.86 -1.60 7.25
CA GLY A 79 7.51 -2.90 7.29
C GLY A 79 8.96 -2.81 6.77
N LYS A 80 9.78 -3.80 7.07
CA LYS A 80 11.18 -3.89 6.59
C LYS A 80 11.26 -4.29 5.13
N ALA A 81 10.23 -4.99 4.65
CA ALA A 81 10.05 -5.44 3.29
C ALA A 81 8.56 -5.71 3.05
N ASP A 82 8.15 -5.92 1.81
CA ASP A 82 6.83 -6.47 1.52
C ASP A 82 6.65 -7.81 2.25
N GLY A 83 5.46 -8.02 2.83
CA GLY A 83 5.14 -9.19 3.61
C GLY A 83 5.61 -9.17 5.08
N ASP A 84 6.26 -8.11 5.58
CA ASP A 84 6.62 -7.97 7.01
C ASP A 84 5.41 -7.53 7.85
N GLU A 85 4.53 -8.46 8.16
CA GLU A 85 3.33 -8.24 8.95
C GLU A 85 3.64 -7.95 10.43
N GLU A 86 4.70 -8.55 11.00
CA GLU A 86 5.07 -8.40 12.41
C GLU A 86 5.38 -6.94 12.76
N THR A 87 6.15 -6.26 11.92
CA THR A 87 6.48 -4.85 12.12
C THR A 87 5.23 -3.97 11.99
N GLN A 88 4.32 -4.27 11.08
CA GLN A 88 3.05 -3.55 10.96
C GLN A 88 2.14 -3.74 12.17
N ILE A 89 2.01 -4.97 12.68
CA ILE A 89 1.26 -5.25 13.92
C ILE A 89 1.79 -4.41 15.08
N GLN A 90 3.11 -4.33 15.24
CA GLN A 90 3.71 -3.50 16.28
C GLN A 90 3.40 -2.00 16.08
N ALA A 91 3.38 -1.52 14.83
CA ALA A 91 3.03 -0.13 14.53
C ALA A 91 1.56 0.17 14.85
N ILE A 92 0.64 -0.75 14.55
CA ILE A 92 -0.78 -0.65 14.92
C ILE A 92 -0.94 -0.57 16.44
N GLU A 93 -0.28 -1.47 17.19
CA GLU A 93 -0.32 -1.46 18.65
C GLU A 93 0.23 -0.14 19.24
N ASN A 94 1.25 0.43 18.63
CA ASN A 94 1.78 1.74 19.02
C ASN A 94 0.79 2.88 18.75
N ALA A 95 0.06 2.86 17.63
CA ALA A 95 -1.01 3.83 17.32
C ALA A 95 -2.14 3.77 18.35
N ILE A 96 -2.58 2.55 18.71
CA ILE A 96 -3.55 2.34 19.79
C ILE A 96 -3.04 2.92 21.11
N ALA A 97 -1.80 2.65 21.47
CA ALA A 97 -1.20 3.12 22.73
C ALA A 97 -1.06 4.66 22.80
N ARG A 98 -0.87 5.33 21.68
CA ARG A 98 -0.88 6.81 21.59
C ARG A 98 -2.28 7.39 21.69
N GLY A 99 -3.30 6.63 21.32
CA GLY A 99 -4.69 7.10 21.20
C GLY A 99 -4.89 7.95 19.96
N ASP A 100 -4.29 7.54 18.83
CA ASP A 100 -4.49 8.19 17.54
C ASP A 100 -5.98 8.17 17.17
N ALA A 101 -6.44 9.15 16.39
CA ALA A 101 -7.80 9.19 15.87
C ALA A 101 -8.04 8.13 14.79
N GLY A 102 -6.99 7.82 14.03
CA GLY A 102 -7.08 6.81 13.00
C GLY A 102 -5.74 6.27 12.49
N ILE A 103 -5.86 5.23 11.68
CA ILE A 103 -4.76 4.54 11.01
C ILE A 103 -5.04 4.50 9.52
N LEU A 104 -4.06 4.90 8.73
CA LEU A 104 -3.94 4.64 7.30
C LEU A 104 -2.94 3.50 7.13
N ILE A 105 -3.30 2.41 6.44
CA ILE A 105 -2.43 1.24 6.32
C ILE A 105 -2.48 0.61 4.95
N THR A 106 -1.32 0.22 4.42
CA THR A 106 -1.22 -0.72 3.30
C THR A 106 -0.85 -2.11 3.86
N PRO A 107 -1.84 -3.03 4.02
CA PRO A 107 -1.60 -4.31 4.69
C PRO A 107 -0.54 -5.18 3.99
N ASN A 108 0.36 -5.78 4.77
CA ASN A 108 1.38 -6.70 4.28
C ASN A 108 0.90 -8.17 4.18
N GLY A 109 -0.30 -8.45 4.63
CA GLY A 109 -0.87 -9.79 4.60
C GLY A 109 -1.96 -10.01 5.67
N PRO A 110 -2.52 -11.23 5.75
CA PRO A 110 -3.70 -11.51 6.56
C PRO A 110 -3.45 -11.45 8.08
N SER A 111 -2.21 -11.58 8.55
CA SER A 111 -1.92 -11.59 10.00
C SER A 111 -2.17 -10.24 10.67
N VAL A 112 -2.24 -9.13 9.91
CA VAL A 112 -2.52 -7.80 10.47
C VAL A 112 -4.01 -7.62 10.86
N VAL A 113 -4.91 -8.43 10.31
CA VAL A 113 -6.37 -8.31 10.46
C VAL A 113 -6.81 -8.24 11.94
N ASP A 114 -6.29 -9.12 12.78
CA ASP A 114 -6.61 -9.11 14.21
C ASP A 114 -6.14 -7.83 14.91
N ALA A 115 -5.02 -7.24 14.48
CA ALA A 115 -4.53 -5.98 15.02
C ALA A 115 -5.39 -4.79 14.55
N LEU A 116 -5.85 -4.80 13.29
CA LEU A 116 -6.79 -3.79 12.77
C LEU A 116 -8.12 -3.81 13.53
N LYS A 117 -8.68 -5.00 13.77
CA LYS A 117 -9.90 -5.14 14.58
C LYS A 117 -9.72 -4.60 16.00
N LYS A 118 -8.55 -4.85 16.64
CA LYS A 118 -8.22 -4.26 17.94
C LYS A 118 -8.13 -2.73 17.91
N ALA A 119 -7.58 -2.14 16.83
CA ALA A 119 -7.53 -0.70 16.67
C ALA A 119 -8.93 -0.09 16.59
N ARG A 120 -9.83 -0.69 15.80
CA ARG A 120 -11.25 -0.30 15.71
C ARG A 120 -11.98 -0.45 17.05
N ASP A 121 -11.77 -1.57 17.76
CA ASP A 121 -12.32 -1.78 19.11
C ASP A 121 -11.82 -0.75 20.12
N ALA A 122 -10.62 -0.21 19.93
CA ALA A 122 -10.06 0.88 20.73
C ALA A 122 -10.57 2.26 20.33
N GLY A 123 -11.34 2.36 19.24
CA GLY A 123 -11.98 3.59 18.75
C GLY A 123 -11.19 4.34 17.69
N LEU A 124 -10.12 3.77 17.15
CA LEU A 124 -9.42 4.34 16.01
C LEU A 124 -10.20 4.03 14.72
N TYR A 125 -10.27 5.00 13.82
CA TYR A 125 -10.82 4.79 12.48
C TYR A 125 -9.74 4.21 11.57
N VAL A 126 -10.01 3.09 10.91
CA VAL A 126 -9.03 2.38 10.09
C VAL A 126 -9.38 2.51 8.62
N ILE A 127 -8.48 3.10 7.85
CA ILE A 127 -8.58 3.15 6.39
C ILE A 127 -7.45 2.31 5.79
N ALA A 128 -7.80 1.29 5.02
CA ALA A 128 -6.84 0.62 4.18
C ALA A 128 -6.52 1.48 2.95
N LEU A 129 -5.27 1.51 2.54
CA LEU A 129 -4.81 2.16 1.31
C LEU A 129 -4.26 1.10 0.36
N ASP A 130 -4.54 1.24 -0.94
CA ASP A 130 -4.05 0.37 -2.02
C ASP A 130 -4.53 -1.09 -1.93
N THR A 131 -4.37 -1.71 -0.79
CA THR A 131 -4.60 -3.15 -0.56
C THR A 131 -5.75 -3.35 0.42
N PRO A 132 -6.97 -3.68 -0.02
CA PRO A 132 -8.06 -4.10 0.87
C PRO A 132 -7.64 -5.29 1.74
N PRO A 133 -7.95 -5.30 3.05
CA PRO A 133 -7.74 -6.48 3.88
C PRO A 133 -8.71 -7.61 3.50
N ASP A 134 -8.32 -8.85 3.78
CA ASP A 134 -9.20 -10.00 3.69
C ASP A 134 -9.38 -10.64 5.09
N PRO A 135 -10.59 -10.64 5.68
CA PRO A 135 -11.86 -10.16 5.11
C PRO A 135 -11.97 -8.63 5.06
N ALA A 136 -12.75 -8.12 4.11
CA ALA A 136 -12.95 -6.69 3.87
C ALA A 136 -13.60 -5.93 5.05
N ASP A 137 -14.18 -6.63 6.04
CA ASP A 137 -14.74 -6.01 7.26
C ASP A 137 -13.68 -5.72 8.35
N ALA A 138 -12.39 -5.90 8.04
CA ALA A 138 -11.31 -5.66 8.99
C ALA A 138 -10.96 -4.17 9.15
N ASP A 139 -11.28 -3.34 8.17
CA ASP A 139 -11.16 -1.88 8.20
C ASP A 139 -12.53 -1.18 8.23
N ASP A 140 -12.54 0.15 8.25
CA ASP A 140 -13.76 0.97 8.18
C ASP A 140 -14.01 1.47 6.76
N ASN A 141 -12.96 1.63 5.96
CA ASN A 141 -13.02 1.98 4.54
C ASN A 141 -11.68 1.63 3.86
N THR A 142 -11.70 1.47 2.56
CA THR A 142 -10.49 1.32 1.74
C THR A 142 -10.44 2.40 0.68
N PHE A 143 -9.27 3.03 0.48
CA PHE A 143 -8.99 3.94 -0.64
C PHE A 143 -7.95 3.29 -1.54
N ALA A 144 -8.38 2.86 -2.71
CA ALA A 144 -7.54 2.06 -3.61
C ALA A 144 -7.84 2.35 -5.06
N THR A 145 -6.97 1.90 -5.94
CA THR A 145 -7.25 1.66 -7.35
C THR A 145 -8.15 0.42 -7.46
N ASP A 146 -9.05 0.39 -8.42
CA ASP A 146 -9.66 -0.87 -8.85
C ASP A 146 -8.59 -1.76 -9.49
N ASN A 147 -7.99 -2.64 -8.66
CA ASN A 147 -6.88 -3.49 -9.06
C ASN A 147 -7.28 -4.53 -10.10
N ARG A 148 -8.56 -4.98 -10.06
CA ARG A 148 -9.09 -5.87 -11.10
C ARG A 148 -9.14 -5.18 -12.46
N GLN A 149 -9.65 -3.94 -12.48
CA GLN A 149 -9.68 -3.12 -13.69
C GLN A 149 -8.26 -2.78 -14.18
N ALA A 150 -7.31 -2.53 -13.25
CA ALA A 150 -5.91 -2.29 -13.61
C ALA A 150 -5.31 -3.48 -14.37
N GLY A 151 -5.52 -4.69 -13.87
CA GLY A 151 -5.14 -5.93 -14.55
C GLY A 151 -5.85 -6.10 -15.89
N GLU A 152 -7.18 -5.92 -15.91
CA GLU A 152 -7.99 -6.08 -17.14
C GLU A 152 -7.50 -5.19 -18.27
N ARG A 153 -7.18 -3.93 -18.01
CA ARG A 153 -6.71 -2.98 -19.04
C ARG A 153 -5.38 -3.41 -19.66
N ILE A 154 -4.40 -3.81 -18.84
CA ILE A 154 -3.12 -4.31 -19.38
C ILE A 154 -3.27 -5.65 -20.09
N GLY A 155 -4.20 -6.51 -19.65
CA GLY A 155 -4.54 -7.78 -20.31
C GLY A 155 -5.17 -7.58 -21.68
N GLN A 156 -6.16 -6.67 -21.80
CA GLN A 156 -6.80 -6.30 -23.07
C GLN A 156 -5.78 -5.75 -24.06
N TRP A 157 -4.91 -4.86 -23.58
CA TRP A 157 -3.85 -4.29 -24.39
C TRP A 157 -2.85 -5.36 -24.86
N ALA A 158 -2.39 -6.24 -23.97
CA ALA A 158 -1.44 -7.32 -24.28
C ALA A 158 -2.01 -8.30 -25.31
N ALA A 159 -3.29 -8.68 -25.16
CA ALA A 159 -3.97 -9.55 -26.12
C ALA A 159 -4.01 -8.95 -27.52
N ALA A 160 -4.25 -7.63 -27.63
CA ALA A 160 -4.28 -6.92 -28.91
C ALA A 160 -2.89 -6.81 -29.56
N GLN A 161 -1.82 -6.69 -28.77
CA GLN A 161 -0.44 -6.62 -29.27
C GLN A 161 0.02 -7.92 -29.96
N LEU A 162 -0.56 -9.05 -29.57
CA LEU A 162 -0.18 -10.36 -30.14
C LEU A 162 -0.71 -10.60 -31.55
N ASP A 163 -1.66 -9.79 -32.05
CA ASP A 163 -2.23 -9.88 -33.43
C ASP A 163 -2.64 -11.31 -33.84
N GLY A 164 -3.15 -12.10 -32.90
CA GLY A 164 -3.59 -13.49 -33.12
C GLY A 164 -2.50 -14.56 -33.01
N GLU A 165 -1.29 -14.20 -32.64
CA GLU A 165 -0.23 -15.18 -32.36
C GLU A 165 -0.51 -15.95 -31.06
N LYS A 166 0.05 -17.14 -30.91
CA LYS A 166 -0.04 -17.90 -29.66
C LYS A 166 0.58 -17.12 -28.51
N ALA A 167 -0.16 -16.95 -27.43
CA ALA A 167 0.36 -16.38 -26.18
C ALA A 167 1.10 -17.45 -25.37
N THR A 168 2.37 -17.21 -25.04
CA THR A 168 3.17 -18.03 -24.12
C THR A 168 3.48 -17.13 -22.91
N ILE A 169 2.68 -17.30 -21.84
CA ILE A 169 2.50 -16.33 -20.77
C ILE A 169 3.35 -16.69 -19.55
N ALA A 170 4.10 -15.74 -19.03
CA ALA A 170 4.78 -15.80 -17.74
C ALA A 170 4.09 -14.83 -16.78
N LEU A 171 3.70 -15.31 -15.59
CA LEU A 171 3.02 -14.55 -14.55
C LEU A 171 3.99 -14.33 -13.37
N LEU A 172 4.30 -13.07 -13.07
CA LEU A 172 5.17 -12.69 -11.96
C LEU A 172 4.33 -12.05 -10.87
N ASP A 173 3.89 -12.90 -9.95
CA ASP A 173 3.02 -12.55 -8.83
C ASP A 173 3.80 -11.92 -7.67
N LEU A 174 3.08 -11.49 -6.63
CA LEU A 174 3.70 -10.93 -5.44
C LEU A 174 4.27 -12.03 -4.55
N PHE A 175 3.43 -13.00 -4.16
CA PHE A 175 3.77 -14.05 -3.19
C PHE A 175 3.33 -15.44 -3.65
N ASP A 176 4.01 -16.48 -3.14
CA ASP A 176 3.65 -17.90 -3.28
C ASP A 176 3.25 -18.55 -1.95
N ASP A 177 3.41 -17.83 -0.82
CA ASP A 177 3.21 -18.35 0.54
C ASP A 177 2.07 -17.66 1.30
N LYS A 178 1.46 -16.63 0.73
CA LYS A 178 0.32 -15.89 1.31
C LYS A 178 -0.56 -15.27 0.23
N VAL A 179 -1.79 -14.97 0.60
CA VAL A 179 -2.78 -14.33 -0.27
C VAL A 179 -2.98 -12.88 0.16
N VAL A 180 -2.89 -11.97 -0.79
CA VAL A 180 -3.24 -10.55 -0.64
C VAL A 180 -4.07 -10.09 -1.84
N SER A 181 -5.03 -9.20 -1.61
CA SER A 181 -6.02 -8.82 -2.63
C SER A 181 -5.40 -8.24 -3.90
N VAL A 182 -4.45 -7.32 -3.79
CA VAL A 182 -3.79 -6.73 -4.96
C VAL A 182 -3.09 -7.75 -5.85
N ASP A 183 -2.67 -8.89 -5.31
CA ASP A 183 -1.99 -9.94 -6.06
C ASP A 183 -2.97 -10.67 -6.99
N TYR A 184 -4.01 -11.27 -6.41
CA TYR A 184 -4.99 -11.98 -7.23
C TYR A 184 -5.86 -11.04 -8.08
N ASP A 185 -6.19 -9.84 -7.63
CA ASP A 185 -7.01 -8.91 -8.43
C ASP A 185 -6.29 -8.47 -9.70
N ARG A 186 -5.00 -8.15 -9.62
CA ARG A 186 -4.22 -7.73 -10.80
C ARG A 186 -3.96 -8.89 -11.74
N ASP A 187 -3.56 -10.07 -11.22
CA ASP A 187 -3.29 -11.26 -12.00
C ASP A 187 -4.55 -11.77 -12.70
N GLN A 188 -5.62 -11.99 -11.95
CA GLN A 188 -6.89 -12.47 -12.48
C GLN A 188 -7.54 -11.45 -13.42
N GLY A 189 -7.41 -10.15 -13.11
CA GLY A 189 -7.81 -9.08 -14.02
C GLY A 189 -7.05 -9.13 -15.35
N PHE A 190 -5.74 -9.35 -15.31
CA PHE A 190 -4.93 -9.52 -16.51
C PHE A 190 -5.41 -10.72 -17.36
N LEU A 191 -5.67 -11.86 -16.74
CA LEU A 191 -6.19 -13.05 -17.44
C LEU A 191 -7.56 -12.78 -18.08
N GLU A 192 -8.49 -12.16 -17.33
CA GLU A 192 -9.81 -11.75 -17.85
C GLU A 192 -9.69 -10.76 -19.01
N GLY A 193 -8.80 -9.77 -18.89
CA GLY A 193 -8.52 -8.82 -19.97
C GLY A 193 -7.99 -9.49 -21.23
N MET A 194 -7.19 -10.53 -21.10
CA MET A 194 -6.79 -11.37 -22.24
C MET A 194 -7.93 -12.25 -22.77
N GLY A 195 -9.04 -12.41 -22.05
CA GLY A 195 -10.13 -13.32 -22.38
C GLY A 195 -9.87 -14.76 -21.92
N ILE A 196 -9.05 -14.95 -20.89
CA ILE A 196 -8.75 -16.22 -20.23
C ILE A 196 -9.61 -16.34 -18.98
N ASP A 197 -10.24 -17.50 -18.76
CA ASP A 197 -11.03 -17.79 -17.56
C ASP A 197 -10.07 -18.01 -16.36
N PRO A 198 -10.14 -17.16 -15.32
CA PRO A 198 -9.25 -17.27 -14.16
C PRO A 198 -9.63 -18.39 -13.18
N ALA A 199 -10.68 -19.19 -13.46
CA ALA A 199 -11.22 -20.24 -12.60
C ALA A 199 -11.73 -19.72 -11.24
N ASP A 200 -10.92 -19.65 -10.17
CA ASP A 200 -11.27 -18.97 -8.93
C ASP A 200 -10.71 -17.54 -8.93
N PRO A 201 -11.54 -16.50 -8.91
CA PRO A 201 -11.07 -15.11 -9.03
C PRO A 201 -10.21 -14.61 -7.87
N ASN A 202 -10.00 -15.40 -6.82
CA ASN A 202 -9.18 -15.05 -5.66
C ASN A 202 -7.96 -15.96 -5.49
N VAL A 203 -7.62 -16.76 -6.50
CA VAL A 203 -6.54 -17.75 -6.43
C VAL A 203 -5.68 -17.67 -7.68
N ASN A 204 -4.42 -17.25 -7.55
CA ASN A 204 -3.46 -17.26 -8.65
C ASN A 204 -3.02 -18.71 -8.96
N GLY A 205 -2.87 -19.03 -10.24
CA GLY A 205 -2.28 -20.28 -10.70
C GLY A 205 -3.22 -21.49 -10.70
N ASP A 206 -4.55 -21.31 -10.58
CA ASP A 206 -5.54 -22.39 -10.68
C ASP A 206 -6.25 -22.41 -12.03
N GLU A 207 -6.00 -21.44 -12.92
CA GLU A 207 -6.48 -21.37 -14.28
C GLU A 207 -5.93 -22.52 -15.16
N ALA A 208 -6.62 -22.82 -16.25
CA ALA A 208 -6.19 -23.84 -17.17
C ALA A 208 -4.82 -23.49 -17.79
N PRO A 209 -3.81 -24.38 -17.78
CA PRO A 209 -2.47 -24.06 -18.28
C PRO A 209 -2.41 -23.86 -19.80
N THR A 210 -3.45 -24.22 -20.53
CA THR A 210 -3.59 -24.02 -21.98
C THR A 210 -5.05 -23.86 -22.36
N GLY A 211 -5.32 -23.06 -23.38
CA GLY A 211 -6.67 -22.81 -23.89
C GLY A 211 -6.65 -21.78 -25.00
N THR A 212 -7.72 -20.97 -25.08
CA THR A 212 -7.84 -19.86 -26.03
C THR A 212 -8.03 -18.56 -25.27
N TYR A 213 -7.30 -17.53 -25.70
CA TYR A 213 -7.52 -16.15 -25.31
C TYR A 213 -8.32 -15.40 -26.41
N SER A 214 -8.61 -14.13 -26.24
CA SER A 214 -9.42 -13.36 -27.20
C SER A 214 -8.83 -13.30 -28.63
N GLY A 215 -7.51 -13.50 -28.81
CA GLY A 215 -6.82 -13.45 -30.11
C GLY A 215 -6.40 -14.79 -30.66
N GLY A 216 -6.24 -15.83 -29.86
CA GLY A 216 -5.70 -17.12 -30.33
C GLY A 216 -5.54 -18.17 -29.23
N ASP A 217 -4.60 -19.09 -29.37
CA ASP A 217 -4.29 -20.10 -28.36
C ASP A 217 -3.33 -19.53 -27.30
N TYR A 218 -3.41 -20.01 -26.05
CA TYR A 218 -2.44 -19.67 -25.01
C TYR A 218 -1.84 -20.88 -24.32
N GLU A 219 -0.69 -20.65 -23.69
CA GLU A 219 0.00 -21.53 -22.75
C GLU A 219 0.55 -20.67 -21.60
N ILE A 220 0.16 -20.96 -20.36
CA ILE A 220 0.75 -20.37 -19.16
C ILE A 220 1.96 -21.22 -18.77
N VAL A 221 3.14 -20.59 -18.73
CA VAL A 221 4.41 -21.24 -18.35
C VAL A 221 4.47 -21.46 -16.84
N GLY A 222 3.85 -20.59 -16.09
CA GLY A 222 3.67 -20.67 -14.65
C GLY A 222 3.64 -19.31 -13.98
N ASN A 223 3.39 -19.37 -12.68
CA ASN A 223 3.41 -18.27 -11.73
C ASN A 223 4.68 -18.38 -10.89
N GLU A 224 5.38 -17.26 -10.71
CA GLU A 224 6.57 -17.18 -9.87
C GLU A 224 6.49 -15.90 -9.00
N ALA A 225 6.79 -16.05 -7.71
CA ALA A 225 6.76 -14.92 -6.77
C ALA A 225 7.93 -13.96 -7.01
N SER A 226 7.62 -12.68 -7.20
CA SER A 226 8.60 -11.61 -7.38
C SER A 226 8.92 -10.83 -6.10
N GLN A 227 8.13 -11.00 -5.05
CA GLN A 227 8.17 -10.22 -3.81
C GLN A 227 7.96 -8.72 -4.06
N GLY A 228 7.38 -8.34 -5.21
CA GLY A 228 7.19 -6.95 -5.63
C GLY A 228 8.49 -6.16 -5.80
N ALA A 229 9.62 -6.81 -6.01
CA ALA A 229 10.96 -6.24 -6.02
C ALA A 229 11.74 -6.59 -7.29
N GLU A 230 12.71 -5.74 -7.65
CA GLU A 230 13.53 -5.90 -8.85
C GLU A 230 14.30 -7.23 -8.86
N ASP A 231 15.01 -7.54 -7.77
CA ASP A 231 15.77 -8.80 -7.67
C ASP A 231 14.88 -10.05 -7.75
N GLY A 232 13.67 -9.96 -7.15
CA GLY A 232 12.68 -11.00 -7.19
C GLY A 232 12.10 -11.19 -8.59
N GLY A 233 11.72 -10.10 -9.25
CA GLY A 233 11.23 -10.11 -10.63
C GLY A 233 12.25 -10.71 -11.61
N ARG A 234 13.51 -10.35 -11.44
CA ARG A 234 14.60 -10.95 -12.22
C ARG A 234 14.71 -12.46 -12.01
N THR A 235 14.72 -12.90 -10.76
CA THR A 235 14.81 -14.33 -10.42
C THR A 235 13.61 -15.12 -10.94
N ALA A 236 12.39 -14.58 -10.76
CA ALA A 236 11.16 -15.17 -11.26
C ALA A 236 11.19 -15.33 -12.78
N MET A 237 11.61 -14.30 -13.51
CA MET A 237 11.70 -14.36 -14.97
C MET A 237 12.78 -15.34 -15.45
N GLU A 238 13.95 -15.37 -14.80
CA GLU A 238 15.00 -16.36 -15.10
C GLU A 238 14.49 -17.81 -14.94
N ASN A 239 13.68 -18.07 -13.90
CA ASN A 239 13.04 -19.38 -13.66
C ASN A 239 12.05 -19.72 -14.78
N LEU A 240 11.18 -18.79 -15.16
CA LEU A 240 10.16 -18.98 -16.21
C LEU A 240 10.81 -19.17 -17.59
N LEU A 241 11.85 -18.42 -17.93
CA LEU A 241 12.62 -18.62 -19.18
C LEU A 241 13.34 -19.98 -19.20
N THR A 242 13.73 -20.51 -18.05
CA THR A 242 14.31 -21.85 -17.96
C THR A 242 13.26 -22.94 -18.21
N LYS A 243 12.00 -22.72 -17.79
CA LYS A 243 10.87 -23.63 -18.05
C LYS A 243 10.46 -23.59 -19.53
N ASN A 244 10.32 -22.41 -20.11
CA ASN A 244 10.00 -22.21 -21.51
C ASN A 244 10.68 -20.93 -22.06
N PRO A 245 11.70 -21.05 -22.94
CA PRO A 245 12.40 -19.90 -23.51
C PRO A 245 11.57 -19.14 -24.55
N ASP A 246 10.42 -19.69 -24.99
CA ASP A 246 9.57 -19.10 -26.02
C ASP A 246 8.48 -18.17 -25.43
N VAL A 247 8.61 -17.76 -24.14
CA VAL A 247 7.75 -16.72 -23.52
C VAL A 247 7.69 -15.49 -24.42
N ASN A 248 6.48 -15.00 -24.70
CA ASN A 248 6.25 -13.79 -25.49
C ASN A 248 5.29 -12.80 -24.83
N VAL A 249 4.71 -13.17 -23.66
CA VAL A 249 3.91 -12.27 -22.80
C VAL A 249 4.38 -12.41 -21.36
N VAL A 250 4.61 -11.28 -20.71
CA VAL A 250 5.00 -11.24 -19.29
C VAL A 250 4.08 -10.26 -18.56
N TYR A 251 3.33 -10.78 -17.61
CA TYR A 251 2.63 -9.99 -16.61
C TYR A 251 3.54 -9.84 -15.39
N THR A 252 3.52 -8.66 -14.78
CA THR A 252 4.19 -8.39 -13.51
C THR A 252 3.27 -7.61 -12.57
N ILE A 253 3.31 -7.99 -11.29
CA ILE A 253 2.49 -7.39 -10.23
C ILE A 253 2.72 -5.88 -10.09
N ASN A 254 3.93 -5.40 -10.34
CA ASN A 254 4.33 -4.00 -10.23
C ASN A 254 5.57 -3.66 -11.07
N GLU A 255 5.88 -2.38 -11.22
CA GLU A 255 7.00 -1.88 -12.04
C GLU A 255 8.39 -2.29 -11.53
N PRO A 256 8.69 -2.36 -10.22
CA PRO A 256 9.97 -2.91 -9.78
C PRO A 256 10.20 -4.36 -10.25
N ALA A 257 9.17 -5.23 -10.16
CA ALA A 257 9.25 -6.58 -10.70
C ALA A 257 9.41 -6.59 -12.22
N ALA A 258 8.73 -5.69 -12.96
CA ALA A 258 8.85 -5.56 -14.41
C ALA A 258 10.27 -5.19 -14.84
N TYR A 259 10.91 -4.25 -14.14
CA TYR A 259 12.28 -3.87 -14.44
C TYR A 259 13.26 -5.04 -14.23
N GLY A 260 13.07 -5.81 -13.15
CA GLY A 260 13.83 -7.04 -12.93
C GLY A 260 13.60 -8.10 -14.01
N ALA A 261 12.34 -8.30 -14.42
CA ALA A 261 11.99 -9.22 -15.51
C ALA A 261 12.65 -8.79 -16.82
N TYR A 262 12.63 -7.50 -17.15
CA TYR A 262 13.30 -6.96 -18.32
C TYR A 262 14.80 -7.24 -18.33
N GLN A 263 15.50 -7.10 -17.21
CA GLN A 263 16.91 -7.44 -17.10
C GLN A 263 17.21 -8.93 -17.41
N ALA A 264 16.32 -9.82 -16.97
CA ALA A 264 16.44 -11.25 -17.31
C ALA A 264 16.19 -11.51 -18.80
N LEU A 265 15.20 -10.82 -19.40
CA LEU A 265 14.93 -10.89 -20.84
C LEU A 265 16.09 -10.35 -21.67
N GLU A 266 16.67 -9.20 -21.26
CA GLU A 266 17.86 -8.61 -21.92
C GLU A 266 19.05 -9.58 -21.86
N ALA A 267 19.31 -10.17 -20.69
CA ALA A 267 20.38 -11.16 -20.54
C ALA A 267 20.16 -12.41 -21.41
N ALA A 268 18.90 -12.76 -21.71
CA ALA A 268 18.54 -13.85 -22.62
C ALA A 268 18.48 -13.41 -24.10
N GLY A 269 18.58 -12.12 -24.39
CA GLY A 269 18.43 -11.54 -25.74
C GLY A 269 17.00 -11.62 -26.28
N ARG A 270 15.99 -11.57 -25.41
CA ARG A 270 14.56 -11.71 -25.72
C ARG A 270 13.74 -10.45 -25.48
N GLU A 271 14.36 -9.37 -25.02
CA GLU A 271 13.72 -8.11 -24.62
C GLU A 271 12.87 -7.45 -25.71
N LYS A 272 13.10 -7.79 -26.98
CA LYS A 272 12.37 -7.23 -28.13
C LYS A 272 11.24 -8.11 -28.65
N ASP A 273 11.20 -9.35 -28.19
CA ASP A 273 10.27 -10.37 -28.67
C ASP A 273 9.14 -10.63 -27.66
N VAL A 274 9.08 -9.83 -26.58
CA VAL A 274 8.17 -10.05 -25.45
C VAL A 274 7.33 -8.82 -25.19
N VAL A 275 6.03 -9.01 -25.05
CA VAL A 275 5.08 -8.02 -24.54
C VAL A 275 5.16 -8.05 -23.03
N LEU A 276 5.76 -7.02 -22.42
CA LEU A 276 5.88 -6.86 -20.97
C LEU A 276 4.88 -5.82 -20.47
N VAL A 277 4.03 -6.20 -19.52
CA VAL A 277 3.03 -5.31 -18.91
C VAL A 277 3.14 -5.28 -17.39
N SER A 278 2.70 -4.17 -16.80
CA SER A 278 2.82 -3.94 -15.36
C SER A 278 1.73 -3.02 -14.81
N VAL A 279 1.81 -2.76 -13.52
CA VAL A 279 0.98 -1.80 -12.78
C VAL A 279 1.90 -0.90 -11.95
N ASP A 280 1.58 0.36 -11.82
CA ASP A 280 1.98 1.42 -10.88
C ASP A 280 1.89 2.82 -11.51
N GLY A 281 2.58 3.08 -12.63
CA GLY A 281 2.61 4.38 -13.29
C GLY A 281 3.45 5.42 -12.54
N GLY A 282 4.50 4.99 -11.85
CA GLY A 282 5.53 5.87 -11.33
C GLY A 282 6.32 6.55 -12.45
N CYS A 283 6.98 7.69 -12.19
CA CYS A 283 7.71 8.41 -13.25
C CYS A 283 8.79 7.54 -13.90
N ALA A 284 9.45 6.68 -13.15
CA ALA A 284 10.41 5.71 -13.70
C ALA A 284 9.73 4.67 -14.61
N GLY A 285 8.52 4.20 -14.24
CA GLY A 285 7.73 3.28 -15.05
C GLY A 285 7.22 3.93 -16.34
N VAL A 286 6.76 5.18 -16.26
CA VAL A 286 6.36 5.98 -17.43
C VAL A 286 7.54 6.19 -18.38
N ASP A 287 8.74 6.48 -17.86
CA ASP A 287 9.96 6.55 -18.68
C ASP A 287 10.28 5.18 -19.31
N ASN A 288 10.07 4.06 -18.61
CA ASN A 288 10.23 2.72 -19.15
C ASN A 288 9.23 2.41 -20.28
N VAL A 289 7.99 2.93 -20.21
CA VAL A 289 7.03 2.84 -21.33
C VAL A 289 7.56 3.62 -22.53
N LYS A 290 8.03 4.84 -22.33
CA LYS A 290 8.59 5.69 -23.38
C LYS A 290 9.83 5.08 -24.04
N GLU A 291 10.64 4.36 -23.29
CA GLU A 291 11.86 3.69 -23.79
C GLU A 291 11.56 2.32 -24.41
N GLY A 292 10.31 1.83 -24.28
CA GLY A 292 9.88 0.52 -24.80
C GLY A 292 10.38 -0.65 -23.95
N VAL A 293 10.75 -0.41 -22.70
CA VAL A 293 11.08 -1.44 -21.70
C VAL A 293 9.82 -2.12 -21.19
N ILE A 294 8.78 -1.33 -20.89
CA ILE A 294 7.42 -1.79 -20.55
C ILE A 294 6.52 -1.39 -21.71
N GLY A 295 5.69 -2.30 -22.20
CA GLY A 295 4.76 -2.01 -23.29
C GLY A 295 3.54 -1.20 -22.83
N ALA A 296 3.01 -1.55 -21.66
CA ALA A 296 1.94 -0.80 -20.99
C ALA A 296 2.00 -0.97 -19.48
N THR A 297 1.58 0.05 -18.73
CA THR A 297 1.40 0.01 -17.29
C THR A 297 0.08 0.65 -16.88
N SER A 298 -0.62 0.09 -15.90
CA SER A 298 -1.81 0.71 -15.30
C SER A 298 -1.37 1.64 -14.19
N GLN A 299 -1.57 2.95 -14.39
CA GLN A 299 -1.15 3.99 -13.44
C GLN A 299 -2.11 4.10 -12.26
N GLN A 300 -1.54 4.13 -11.07
CA GLN A 300 -2.19 4.32 -9.77
C GLN A 300 -1.80 5.67 -9.14
N TYR A 301 -2.50 6.06 -8.06
CA TYR A 301 -2.35 7.39 -7.46
C TYR A 301 -2.08 7.33 -5.95
N PRO A 302 -0.89 6.85 -5.50
CA PRO A 302 -0.56 6.68 -4.07
C PRO A 302 -0.60 7.98 -3.27
N VAL A 303 -0.18 9.09 -3.86
CA VAL A 303 -0.26 10.43 -3.26
C VAL A 303 -1.72 10.76 -2.93
N LYS A 304 -2.61 10.63 -3.91
CA LYS A 304 -4.05 10.89 -3.75
C LYS A 304 -4.70 9.98 -2.70
N MET A 305 -4.33 8.68 -2.66
CA MET A 305 -4.83 7.75 -1.64
C MET A 305 -4.50 8.25 -0.23
N ALA A 306 -3.26 8.68 -0.01
CA ALA A 306 -2.81 9.15 1.29
C ALA A 306 -3.39 10.52 1.67
N GLU A 307 -3.44 11.46 0.73
CA GLU A 307 -4.05 12.79 0.94
C GLU A 307 -5.51 12.65 1.37
N LEU A 308 -6.30 11.90 0.61
CA LEU A 308 -7.71 11.65 0.92
C LEU A 308 -7.89 10.90 2.25
N GLY A 309 -6.99 9.98 2.58
CA GLY A 309 -7.02 9.25 3.85
C GLY A 309 -6.78 10.16 5.05
N VAL A 310 -5.80 11.07 4.99
CA VAL A 310 -5.53 12.05 6.05
C VAL A 310 -6.70 13.02 6.19
N GLU A 311 -7.20 13.57 5.06
CA GLU A 311 -8.37 14.45 5.03
C GLU A 311 -9.59 13.78 5.68
N ALA A 312 -9.89 12.53 5.30
CA ALA A 312 -11.04 11.79 5.81
C ALA A 312 -11.00 11.59 7.33
N ILE A 313 -9.84 11.25 7.90
CA ILE A 313 -9.71 11.11 9.36
C ILE A 313 -9.82 12.49 10.05
N ALA A 314 -9.26 13.54 9.48
CA ALA A 314 -9.37 14.90 10.00
C ALA A 314 -10.83 15.36 10.00
N GLU A 315 -11.56 15.19 8.89
CA GLU A 315 -12.99 15.54 8.80
C GLU A 315 -13.86 14.72 9.74
N LEU A 316 -13.57 13.43 9.89
CA LEU A 316 -14.28 12.57 10.84
C LEU A 316 -14.10 13.06 12.28
N ALA A 317 -12.88 13.48 12.64
CA ALA A 317 -12.60 14.01 13.98
C ALA A 317 -13.31 15.36 14.24
N GLU A 318 -13.46 16.19 13.21
CA GLU A 318 -14.13 17.50 13.32
C GLU A 318 -15.66 17.42 13.28
N SER A 319 -16.19 16.68 12.31
CA SER A 319 -17.61 16.69 11.96
C SER A 319 -18.36 15.42 12.37
N GLY A 320 -17.65 14.32 12.61
CA GLY A 320 -18.22 12.99 12.81
C GLY A 320 -18.70 12.33 11.52
N SER A 321 -18.38 12.89 10.34
CA SER A 321 -18.75 12.32 9.03
C SER A 321 -17.70 11.32 8.57
N ALA A 322 -18.10 10.05 8.39
CA ALA A 322 -17.24 9.04 7.80
C ALA A 322 -17.17 9.24 6.27
N PRO A 323 -16.04 8.89 5.61
CA PRO A 323 -15.93 8.92 4.16
C PRO A 323 -16.88 7.87 3.52
N GLU A 324 -17.41 8.21 2.35
CA GLU A 324 -18.28 7.31 1.57
C GLU A 324 -17.43 6.48 0.60
N THR A 325 -17.93 5.31 0.21
CA THR A 325 -17.36 4.50 -0.87
C THR A 325 -17.82 4.99 -2.23
N THR A 326 -17.15 4.59 -3.31
CA THR A 326 -17.59 4.87 -4.68
C THR A 326 -18.88 4.11 -4.99
N GLU A 327 -19.84 4.76 -5.67
CA GLU A 327 -21.13 4.15 -6.00
C GLU A 327 -20.94 2.82 -6.76
N GLY A 328 -21.44 1.75 -6.19
CA GLY A 328 -21.35 0.39 -6.76
C GLY A 328 -20.12 -0.41 -6.34
N LEU A 329 -19.22 0.19 -5.55
CA LEU A 329 -18.04 -0.47 -4.98
C LEU A 329 -18.14 -0.49 -3.45
N ASP A 330 -17.42 -1.38 -2.81
CA ASP A 330 -17.26 -1.47 -1.35
C ASP A 330 -16.03 -0.70 -0.84
N PHE A 331 -15.34 0.04 -1.73
CA PHE A 331 -14.20 0.90 -1.45
C PHE A 331 -14.31 2.24 -2.19
N PHE A 332 -13.45 3.20 -1.85
CA PHE A 332 -13.29 4.45 -2.57
C PHE A 332 -12.27 4.27 -3.70
N ASP A 333 -12.73 4.28 -4.96
CA ASP A 333 -11.87 4.17 -6.13
C ASP A 333 -11.12 5.49 -6.39
N THR A 334 -9.79 5.42 -6.35
CA THR A 334 -8.93 6.57 -6.63
C THR A 334 -8.64 6.75 -8.13
N GLY A 335 -9.09 5.79 -8.95
CA GLY A 335 -8.96 5.76 -10.39
C GLY A 335 -7.77 4.94 -10.89
N VAL A 336 -7.80 4.65 -12.19
CA VAL A 336 -6.73 3.97 -12.92
C VAL A 336 -6.68 4.48 -14.36
N GLU A 337 -5.47 4.68 -14.91
CA GLU A 337 -5.23 5.01 -16.31
C GLU A 337 -4.26 4.00 -16.94
N LEU A 338 -4.56 3.52 -18.14
CA LEU A 338 -3.59 2.74 -18.90
C LEU A 338 -2.61 3.67 -19.60
N VAL A 339 -1.33 3.46 -19.37
CA VAL A 339 -0.24 4.22 -20.01
C VAL A 339 0.45 3.36 -21.06
N THR A 340 0.46 3.80 -22.31
CA THR A 340 1.16 3.12 -23.42
C THR A 340 1.39 4.07 -24.58
N ASP A 341 2.53 3.94 -25.27
CA ASP A 341 2.81 4.68 -26.52
C ASP A 341 2.35 3.93 -27.80
N THR A 342 1.75 2.75 -27.61
CA THR A 342 1.17 1.93 -28.68
C THR A 342 -0.30 1.63 -28.39
N PRO A 343 -1.19 2.64 -28.49
CA PRO A 343 -2.61 2.48 -28.15
C PRO A 343 -3.29 1.46 -29.08
N VAL A 344 -4.31 0.79 -28.56
CA VAL A 344 -5.12 -0.18 -29.30
C VAL A 344 -6.59 0.23 -29.31
N ASP A 345 -7.32 -0.14 -30.37
CA ASP A 345 -8.73 0.20 -30.51
C ASP A 345 -9.56 -0.48 -29.40
N GLY A 346 -10.40 0.31 -28.73
CA GLY A 346 -11.33 -0.20 -27.71
C GLY A 346 -10.76 -0.29 -26.30
N VAL A 347 -9.49 0.09 -26.07
CA VAL A 347 -8.88 0.21 -24.77
C VAL A 347 -8.43 1.66 -24.56
N ASP A 348 -9.11 2.36 -23.66
CA ASP A 348 -8.77 3.74 -23.32
C ASP A 348 -7.39 3.81 -22.67
N SER A 349 -6.54 4.71 -23.17
CA SER A 349 -5.18 4.89 -22.68
C SER A 349 -4.67 6.31 -22.90
N ILE A 350 -3.65 6.68 -22.14
CA ILE A 350 -2.87 7.90 -22.33
C ILE A 350 -1.45 7.53 -22.77
N ASP A 351 -0.77 8.44 -23.46
CA ASP A 351 0.64 8.25 -23.82
C ASP A 351 1.58 8.60 -22.65
N SER A 352 2.85 8.19 -22.78
CA SER A 352 3.88 8.47 -21.76
C SER A 352 4.10 9.97 -21.54
N ALA A 353 3.84 10.81 -22.53
CA ALA A 353 3.98 12.26 -22.38
C ALA A 353 2.90 12.85 -21.48
N ALA A 354 1.64 12.43 -21.66
CA ALA A 354 0.54 12.83 -20.78
C ALA A 354 0.70 12.23 -19.38
N ALA A 355 1.14 10.98 -19.27
CA ALA A 355 1.38 10.31 -18.00
C ALA A 355 2.51 10.97 -17.19
N SER A 356 3.52 11.56 -17.85
CA SER A 356 4.61 12.29 -17.18
C SER A 356 4.16 13.53 -16.42
N ASP A 357 2.98 14.08 -16.74
CA ASP A 357 2.42 15.25 -16.03
C ASP A 357 1.70 14.86 -14.71
N ILE A 358 1.40 13.56 -14.54
CA ILE A 358 0.61 13.03 -13.41
C ILE A 358 1.27 11.85 -12.71
N CYS A 359 2.46 11.44 -13.13
CA CYS A 359 3.24 10.39 -12.47
C CYS A 359 3.78 10.88 -11.12
N TRP A 360 4.21 9.95 -10.30
CA TRP A 360 4.72 10.16 -8.95
C TRP A 360 6.09 9.48 -8.76
N GLY A 361 6.88 9.94 -7.80
CA GLY A 361 8.20 9.39 -7.45
C GLY A 361 9.40 10.10 -8.07
#